data_dcb91401ef3faad42d5dc7e714c5b005
#
_entry.id   dcb91401ef3faad42d5dc7e714c5b005
#
_cell.length_a   1.000
_cell.length_b   1.000
_cell.length_c   1.000
_cell.angle_alpha   90.00
_cell.angle_beta   90.00
_cell.angle_gamma   90.00
#
_symmetry.space_group_name_H-M   'P 1'
#
loop_
_entity.id
_entity.type
_entity.pdbx_description
1 polymer ?
#
loop_
_entity_poly.entity_id
_entity_poly.type
_entity_poly.pdbx_seq_one_letter_code
_entity_poly.pdbx_strand_id
1 'polypeptide(L)'
;MAIYTADNKAFSYMGRVDLSETKAPVLIYAGSNIKCRFKGTFLKLTLDNIPMDKFSSFSAVIDGVQYRVEMKNENGTAEYMIAENLEDTIHNLTIFKRQAAAHYFRFISLETDGELLPSEEKYDLKLEYYGDSVSAGEVTEAIYYEAHQDPENHGGIYDNSYFSYTWLLARKLGAEFYNNSQGGLSLFDKTGYFYGPDHLTGLETTYNKLSYVPYSPLGLTDWDFSRYTPDIVIFAIGQNDANPNPKAIYDEEYAKKWKEKYKEILLELKERYNSPKFILITTVLEHEKIWDERIEEIRAELNSSDVYHYLFTRNGAATPGHPRVTEQNEMALELEKFIRENILR
;
A
#
# COMPACT_ATOMS: atom_id res chain seq x y z
N MET A 1 -15.99 -28.64 12.68
CA MET A 1 -15.91 -27.27 12.16
C MET A 1 -15.62 -26.36 13.32
N ALA A 2 -14.60 -25.49 13.21
CA ALA A 2 -14.20 -24.55 14.23
C ALA A 2 -14.20 -23.14 13.65
N ILE A 3 -14.73 -22.17 14.41
CA ILE A 3 -14.76 -20.76 14.05
C ILE A 3 -13.80 -20.01 14.96
N TYR A 4 -12.89 -19.25 14.36
CA TYR A 4 -11.88 -18.46 15.04
C TYR A 4 -12.15 -16.98 14.79
N THR A 5 -12.53 -16.25 15.84
CA THR A 5 -12.80 -14.82 15.78
C THR A 5 -11.52 -13.99 15.62
N ALA A 6 -11.64 -12.80 15.07
CA ALA A 6 -10.51 -11.93 14.69
C ALA A 6 -9.54 -11.60 15.85
N ASP A 7 -10.00 -11.67 17.12
CA ASP A 7 -9.20 -11.47 18.31
C ASP A 7 -8.36 -12.69 18.73
N ASN A 8 -8.38 -13.79 17.94
CA ASN A 8 -7.55 -14.95 18.20
C ASN A 8 -6.07 -14.60 18.01
N LYS A 9 -5.24 -14.97 19.00
CA LYS A 9 -3.80 -14.66 19.05
C LYS A 9 -2.97 -15.32 17.95
N ALA A 10 -3.51 -16.27 17.22
CA ALA A 10 -2.86 -16.87 16.06
C ALA A 10 -2.86 -15.95 14.83
N PHE A 11 -3.73 -14.94 14.78
CA PHE A 11 -3.71 -13.94 13.73
C PHE A 11 -2.63 -12.89 13.98
N SER A 12 -1.82 -12.63 12.98
CA SER A 12 -0.87 -11.52 12.92
C SER A 12 -1.34 -10.51 11.90
N TYR A 13 -1.41 -9.24 12.28
CA TYR A 13 -1.87 -8.13 11.45
C TYR A 13 -0.69 -7.28 11.00
N MET A 14 -0.61 -6.96 9.71
CA MET A 14 0.43 -6.12 9.11
C MET A 14 -0.20 -4.95 8.35
N GLY A 15 0.38 -3.75 8.48
CA GLY A 15 -0.12 -2.50 7.93
C GLY A 15 -0.76 -1.60 8.99
N ARG A 16 -1.17 -0.38 8.59
CA ARG A 16 -1.98 0.49 9.45
C ARG A 16 -3.41 -0.05 9.53
N VAL A 17 -3.61 -1.02 10.38
CA VAL A 17 -4.90 -1.66 10.66
C VAL A 17 -5.52 -1.02 11.90
N ASP A 18 -6.80 -0.69 11.86
CA ASP A 18 -7.52 -0.28 13.05
C ASP A 18 -7.86 -1.50 13.92
N LEU A 19 -7.30 -1.52 15.12
CA LEU A 19 -7.48 -2.56 16.11
C LEU A 19 -8.29 -2.08 17.32
N SER A 20 -8.99 -0.96 17.22
CA SER A 20 -9.80 -0.40 18.31
C SER A 20 -10.92 -1.36 18.74
N GLU A 21 -11.46 -2.11 17.78
CA GLU A 21 -12.37 -3.23 18.01
C GLU A 21 -11.67 -4.55 17.64
N THR A 22 -11.11 -5.24 18.61
CA THR A 22 -10.28 -6.43 18.37
C THR A 22 -11.01 -7.60 17.71
N LYS A 23 -12.36 -7.64 17.80
CA LYS A 23 -13.20 -8.65 17.15
C LYS A 23 -13.62 -8.28 15.73
N ALA A 24 -13.32 -7.05 15.30
CA ALA A 24 -13.65 -6.54 13.98
C ALA A 24 -12.59 -5.55 13.46
N PRO A 25 -11.30 -5.94 13.43
CA PRO A 25 -10.23 -5.08 12.94
C PRO A 25 -10.49 -4.64 11.50
N VAL A 26 -10.16 -3.36 11.19
CA VAL A 26 -10.40 -2.77 9.88
C VAL A 26 -9.11 -2.72 9.07
N LEU A 27 -9.12 -3.35 7.89
CA LEU A 27 -8.05 -3.24 6.90
C LEU A 27 -8.35 -2.06 5.97
N ILE A 28 -7.48 -1.05 5.97
CA ILE A 28 -7.70 0.23 5.28
C ILE A 28 -6.83 0.35 4.02
N TYR A 29 -5.53 0.19 4.16
CA TYR A 29 -4.55 0.45 3.11
C TYR A 29 -4.28 -0.77 2.22
N ALA A 30 -3.86 -0.52 0.99
CA ALA A 30 -3.42 -1.55 0.06
C ALA A 30 -2.31 -2.42 0.67
N GLY A 31 -2.43 -3.74 0.57
CA GLY A 31 -1.46 -4.67 1.14
C GLY A 31 -1.56 -4.88 2.65
N SER A 32 -2.46 -4.15 3.38
CA SER A 32 -2.78 -4.53 4.75
C SER A 32 -3.24 -5.98 4.78
N ASN A 33 -2.69 -6.77 5.70
CA ASN A 33 -2.91 -8.21 5.65
C ASN A 33 -2.99 -8.85 7.03
N ILE A 34 -3.52 -10.09 7.03
CA ILE A 34 -3.67 -10.96 8.17
C ILE A 34 -2.94 -12.25 7.83
N LYS A 35 -2.06 -12.71 8.71
CA LYS A 35 -1.31 -13.95 8.53
C LYS A 35 -1.58 -14.93 9.65
N CYS A 36 -1.72 -16.19 9.27
CA CYS A 36 -1.79 -17.33 10.18
C CYS A 36 -1.41 -18.60 9.42
N ARG A 37 -1.45 -19.73 10.10
CA ARG A 37 -1.51 -21.07 9.52
C ARG A 37 -2.78 -21.75 9.99
N PHE A 38 -3.29 -22.67 9.21
CA PHE A 38 -4.40 -23.52 9.65
C PHE A 38 -4.19 -24.96 9.16
N LYS A 39 -4.70 -25.90 9.91
CA LYS A 39 -4.87 -27.26 9.46
C LYS A 39 -6.33 -27.47 9.10
N GLY A 40 -6.62 -28.11 7.97
CA GLY A 40 -8.00 -28.38 7.54
C GLY A 40 -8.15 -28.50 6.04
N THR A 41 -9.33 -28.96 5.62
CA THR A 41 -9.65 -29.27 4.22
C THR A 41 -10.41 -28.17 3.51
N PHE A 42 -10.82 -27.10 4.24
CA PHE A 42 -11.49 -25.94 3.65
C PHE A 42 -11.16 -24.67 4.43
N LEU A 43 -11.37 -23.54 3.78
CA LEU A 43 -11.25 -22.20 4.36
C LEU A 43 -12.48 -21.38 3.99
N LYS A 44 -13.19 -20.87 5.02
CA LYS A 44 -14.27 -19.89 4.88
C LYS A 44 -13.97 -18.67 5.74
N LEU A 45 -14.21 -17.47 5.21
CA LEU A 45 -14.01 -16.21 5.90
C LEU A 45 -15.33 -15.47 6.06
N THR A 46 -15.49 -14.80 7.20
CA THR A 46 -16.57 -13.84 7.43
C THR A 46 -15.98 -12.44 7.50
N LEU A 47 -16.43 -11.56 6.64
CA LEU A 47 -16.02 -10.16 6.56
C LEU A 47 -17.25 -9.25 6.62
N ASP A 48 -17.05 -8.03 7.14
CA ASP A 48 -18.02 -6.94 7.07
C ASP A 48 -17.49 -5.91 6.07
N ASN A 49 -18.15 -5.83 4.91
CA ASN A 49 -17.71 -5.01 3.79
C ASN A 49 -18.31 -3.60 3.85
N ILE A 50 -17.48 -2.61 3.57
CA ILE A 50 -17.87 -1.21 3.48
C ILE A 50 -17.33 -0.68 2.13
N PRO A 51 -18.06 -0.96 1.03
CA PRO A 51 -17.61 -0.60 -0.30
C PRO A 51 -17.70 0.90 -0.53
N MET A 52 -16.74 1.42 -1.29
CA MET A 52 -16.70 2.81 -1.77
C MET A 52 -16.89 2.88 -3.27
N ASP A 53 -16.34 1.90 -3.99
CA ASP A 53 -16.36 1.77 -5.43
C ASP A 53 -17.09 0.51 -5.90
N LYS A 54 -17.31 0.41 -7.23
CA LYS A 54 -18.09 -0.67 -7.84
C LYS A 54 -17.48 -2.05 -7.67
N PHE A 55 -16.15 -2.14 -7.52
CA PHE A 55 -15.42 -3.40 -7.37
C PHE A 55 -14.58 -3.38 -6.11
N SER A 56 -15.16 -3.83 -5.02
CA SER A 56 -14.40 -4.16 -3.81
C SER A 56 -13.97 -5.62 -3.88
N SER A 57 -12.69 -5.88 -3.66
CA SER A 57 -12.15 -7.23 -3.62
C SER A 57 -11.06 -7.38 -2.58
N PHE A 58 -10.94 -8.58 -2.06
CA PHE A 58 -9.78 -9.00 -1.27
C PHE A 58 -9.16 -10.25 -1.90
N SER A 59 -8.03 -10.69 -1.40
CA SER A 59 -7.51 -12.01 -1.74
C SER A 59 -7.04 -12.76 -0.51
N ALA A 60 -7.03 -14.08 -0.64
CA ALA A 60 -6.32 -14.98 0.24
C ALA A 60 -5.22 -15.69 -0.55
N VAL A 61 -4.04 -15.84 0.06
CA VAL A 61 -2.97 -16.69 -0.48
C VAL A 61 -2.85 -17.89 0.43
N ILE A 62 -3.07 -19.09 -0.12
CA ILE A 62 -2.90 -20.35 0.57
C ILE A 62 -1.74 -21.07 -0.10
N ASP A 63 -0.67 -21.32 0.62
CA ASP A 63 0.56 -21.99 0.14
C ASP A 63 1.10 -21.43 -1.20
N GLY A 64 1.05 -20.11 -1.35
CA GLY A 64 1.52 -19.41 -2.53
C GLY A 64 0.48 -19.30 -3.67
N VAL A 65 -0.68 -19.94 -3.57
CA VAL A 65 -1.77 -19.82 -4.55
C VAL A 65 -2.71 -18.69 -4.11
N GLN A 66 -2.92 -17.71 -4.99
CA GLN A 66 -3.81 -16.58 -4.71
C GLN A 66 -5.24 -16.88 -5.15
N TYR A 67 -6.17 -16.70 -4.23
CA TYR A 67 -7.62 -16.74 -4.43
C TYR A 67 -8.15 -15.33 -4.38
N ARG A 68 -8.65 -14.82 -5.51
CA ARG A 68 -9.35 -13.53 -5.58
C ARG A 68 -10.80 -13.71 -5.22
N VAL A 69 -11.33 -12.83 -4.38
CA VAL A 69 -12.73 -12.82 -3.96
C VAL A 69 -13.33 -11.45 -4.22
N GLU A 70 -14.37 -11.40 -5.05
CA GLU A 70 -15.17 -10.18 -5.23
C GLU A 70 -16.14 -10.05 -4.06
N MET A 71 -16.11 -8.90 -3.41
CA MET A 71 -17.02 -8.60 -2.31
C MET A 71 -18.34 -8.08 -2.86
N LYS A 72 -19.42 -8.31 -2.13
CA LYS A 72 -20.69 -7.69 -2.45
C LYS A 72 -20.57 -6.17 -2.40
N ASN A 73 -21.10 -5.48 -3.40
CA ASN A 73 -21.10 -4.02 -3.47
C ASN A 73 -22.22 -3.41 -2.61
N GLU A 74 -22.30 -3.86 -1.36
CA GLU A 74 -23.24 -3.39 -0.34
C GLU A 74 -22.58 -3.50 1.04
N ASN A 75 -22.99 -2.61 1.96
CA ASN A 75 -22.55 -2.69 3.34
C ASN A 75 -23.12 -3.95 4.00
N GLY A 76 -22.33 -4.58 4.85
CA GLY A 76 -22.76 -5.65 5.71
C GLY A 76 -21.86 -6.87 5.73
N THR A 77 -22.18 -7.75 6.64
CA THR A 77 -21.44 -8.99 6.88
C THR A 77 -21.81 -10.05 5.86
N ALA A 78 -20.79 -10.70 5.31
CA ALA A 78 -20.95 -11.82 4.37
C ALA A 78 -19.92 -12.91 4.62
N GLU A 79 -20.29 -14.13 4.30
CA GLU A 79 -19.40 -15.30 4.30
C GLU A 79 -18.88 -15.57 2.89
N TYR A 80 -17.60 -15.93 2.81
CA TYR A 80 -16.92 -16.23 1.57
C TYR A 80 -16.19 -17.56 1.69
N MET A 81 -16.60 -18.56 0.91
CA MET A 81 -15.86 -19.80 0.75
C MET A 81 -14.63 -19.50 -0.12
N ILE A 82 -13.44 -19.68 0.42
CA ILE A 82 -12.19 -19.37 -0.25
C ILE A 82 -11.65 -20.59 -0.98
N ALA A 83 -11.62 -21.73 -0.29
CA ALA A 83 -11.13 -22.98 -0.84
C ALA A 83 -11.84 -24.16 -0.19
N GLU A 84 -12.02 -25.22 -0.97
CA GLU A 84 -12.56 -26.52 -0.55
C GLU A 84 -11.69 -27.64 -1.10
N ASN A 85 -11.77 -28.82 -0.49
CA ASN A 85 -11.01 -30.00 -0.89
C ASN A 85 -9.48 -29.78 -0.85
N LEU A 86 -9.02 -29.00 0.10
CA LEU A 86 -7.59 -28.91 0.41
C LEU A 86 -7.11 -30.23 1.01
N GLU A 87 -5.81 -30.48 0.96
CA GLU A 87 -5.21 -31.59 1.70
C GLU A 87 -5.38 -31.38 3.21
N ASP A 88 -5.58 -32.45 3.98
CA ASP A 88 -5.63 -32.36 5.46
C ASP A 88 -4.22 -32.21 6.04
N THR A 89 -3.64 -31.01 5.85
CA THR A 89 -2.31 -30.66 6.32
C THR A 89 -2.29 -29.22 6.87
N ILE A 90 -1.12 -28.74 7.28
CA ILE A 90 -0.94 -27.34 7.71
C ILE A 90 -0.70 -26.47 6.47
N HIS A 91 -1.53 -25.46 6.31
CA HIS A 91 -1.47 -24.47 5.25
C HIS A 91 -0.99 -23.11 5.79
N ASN A 92 -0.15 -22.41 5.03
CA ASN A 92 0.15 -21.01 5.27
C ASN A 92 -0.94 -20.13 4.65
N LEU A 93 -1.41 -19.14 5.37
CA LEU A 93 -2.48 -18.25 4.93
C LEU A 93 -2.10 -16.79 5.08
N THR A 94 -2.31 -16.02 4.02
CA THR A 94 -2.30 -14.55 4.05
C THR A 94 -3.60 -14.03 3.46
N ILE A 95 -4.40 -13.32 4.23
CA ILE A 95 -5.60 -12.60 3.77
C ILE A 95 -5.22 -11.14 3.60
N PHE A 96 -5.53 -10.51 2.49
CA PHE A 96 -5.07 -9.14 2.26
C PHE A 96 -6.03 -8.27 1.47
N LYS A 97 -5.89 -6.97 1.70
CA LYS A 97 -6.60 -5.92 0.97
C LYS A 97 -5.88 -5.63 -0.36
N ARG A 98 -6.62 -5.76 -1.46
CA ARG A 98 -6.08 -5.61 -2.84
C ARG A 98 -5.91 -4.16 -3.25
N GLN A 99 -6.85 -3.30 -2.86
CA GLN A 99 -7.04 -1.95 -3.38
C GLN A 99 -6.60 -0.88 -2.37
N ALA A 100 -6.40 0.34 -2.83
CA ALA A 100 -6.07 1.49 -2.01
C ALA A 100 -7.15 1.82 -0.96
N ALA A 101 -6.94 2.85 -0.13
CA ALA A 101 -7.78 3.15 1.02
C ALA A 101 -9.22 3.62 0.68
N ALA A 102 -9.58 3.68 -0.61
CA ALA A 102 -10.91 4.09 -1.04
C ALA A 102 -12.06 3.14 -0.61
N HIS A 103 -11.76 1.88 -0.30
CA HIS A 103 -12.70 0.98 0.35
C HIS A 103 -11.99 0.23 1.48
N TYR A 104 -12.75 -0.36 2.39
CA TYR A 104 -12.19 -1.16 3.49
C TYR A 104 -13.18 -2.20 3.97
N PHE A 105 -12.69 -3.16 4.72
CA PHE A 105 -13.51 -4.20 5.34
C PHE A 105 -13.03 -4.51 6.75
N ARG A 106 -13.95 -5.03 7.57
CA ARG A 106 -13.63 -5.62 8.85
C ARG A 106 -13.47 -7.13 8.71
N PHE A 107 -12.44 -7.66 9.32
CA PHE A 107 -12.28 -9.11 9.46
C PHE A 107 -13.03 -9.58 10.72
N ILE A 108 -13.93 -10.53 10.56
CA ILE A 108 -14.77 -11.04 11.66
C ILE A 108 -14.29 -12.42 12.13
N SER A 109 -14.18 -13.39 11.20
CA SER A 109 -13.77 -14.74 11.56
C SER A 109 -13.24 -15.56 10.40
N LEU A 110 -12.54 -16.63 10.76
CA LEU A 110 -12.12 -17.72 9.89
C LEU A 110 -12.78 -19.01 10.37
N GLU A 111 -13.30 -19.82 9.47
CA GLU A 111 -13.85 -21.14 9.73
C GLU A 111 -13.09 -22.21 8.92
N THR A 112 -12.74 -23.31 9.59
CA THR A 112 -12.13 -24.51 9.00
C THR A 112 -12.57 -25.75 9.78
N ASP A 113 -12.25 -26.95 9.32
CA ASP A 113 -12.54 -28.21 10.03
C ASP A 113 -11.44 -28.69 10.98
N GLY A 114 -10.32 -27.98 11.03
CA GLY A 114 -9.19 -28.29 11.89
C GLY A 114 -8.81 -27.16 12.87
N GLU A 115 -7.53 -26.92 13.03
CA GLU A 115 -7.00 -25.98 14.02
C GLU A 115 -6.35 -24.74 13.38
N LEU A 116 -6.36 -23.61 14.11
CA LEU A 116 -5.68 -22.39 13.76
C LEU A 116 -4.34 -22.31 14.49
N LEU A 117 -3.29 -21.93 13.77
CA LEU A 117 -1.92 -21.84 14.24
C LEU A 117 -1.33 -20.46 13.93
N PRO A 118 -0.40 -19.93 14.77
CA PRO A 118 0.27 -18.66 14.44
C PRO A 118 1.18 -18.80 13.22
N SER A 119 1.36 -17.70 12.48
CA SER A 119 2.36 -17.62 11.44
C SER A 119 3.78 -17.84 12.00
N GLU A 120 4.65 -18.52 11.25
CA GLU A 120 6.06 -18.68 11.58
C GLU A 120 6.96 -17.64 10.92
N GLU A 121 6.40 -16.76 10.10
CA GLU A 121 7.17 -15.71 9.43
C GLU A 121 7.79 -14.74 10.44
N LYS A 122 9.04 -14.41 10.20
CA LYS A 122 9.81 -13.44 11.00
C LYS A 122 10.49 -12.47 10.05
N TYR A 123 10.56 -11.21 10.45
CA TYR A 123 11.11 -10.13 9.65
C TYR A 123 12.16 -9.38 10.47
N ASP A 124 13.35 -9.26 9.92
CA ASP A 124 14.45 -8.50 10.51
C ASP A 124 14.54 -7.08 9.93
N LEU A 125 13.82 -6.80 8.85
CA LEU A 125 13.78 -5.51 8.16
C LEU A 125 12.33 -5.01 8.08
N LYS A 126 12.15 -3.71 8.28
CA LYS A 126 10.84 -3.04 8.26
C LYS A 126 10.83 -1.91 7.25
N LEU A 127 9.88 -1.96 6.32
CA LEU A 127 9.68 -0.96 5.28
C LEU A 127 8.38 -0.20 5.50
N GLU A 128 8.38 1.09 5.24
CA GLU A 128 7.15 1.87 5.15
C GLU A 128 7.13 2.66 3.85
N TYR A 129 5.96 2.73 3.22
CA TYR A 129 5.76 3.42 1.96
C TYR A 129 4.73 4.54 2.12
N TYR A 130 5.07 5.70 1.56
CA TYR A 130 4.15 6.79 1.30
C TYR A 130 4.16 7.03 -0.21
N GLY A 131 3.04 6.78 -0.87
CA GLY A 131 2.98 6.81 -2.31
C GLY A 131 1.56 6.94 -2.85
N ASP A 132 1.43 6.77 -4.15
CA ASP A 132 0.19 6.90 -4.89
C ASP A 132 -0.34 5.57 -5.43
N SER A 133 -1.08 5.62 -6.55
CA SER A 133 -1.68 4.47 -7.23
C SER A 133 -0.66 3.39 -7.62
N VAL A 134 0.53 3.79 -8.07
CA VAL A 134 1.58 2.85 -8.46
C VAL A 134 2.04 2.03 -7.27
N SER A 135 2.25 2.69 -6.13
CA SER A 135 2.64 2.05 -4.87
C SER A 135 1.51 1.21 -4.27
N ALA A 136 0.25 1.63 -4.45
CA ALA A 136 -0.92 0.85 -4.04
C ALA A 136 -1.15 -0.41 -4.89
N GLY A 137 -0.61 -0.44 -6.11
CA GLY A 137 -0.77 -1.54 -7.06
C GLY A 137 -2.05 -1.47 -7.88
N GLU A 138 -2.49 -0.24 -8.20
CA GLU A 138 -3.62 -0.04 -9.11
C GLU A 138 -3.28 -0.52 -10.52
N VAL A 139 -4.26 -1.10 -11.19
CA VAL A 139 -4.21 -1.59 -12.58
C VAL A 139 -3.12 -2.64 -12.87
N THR A 140 -2.45 -3.17 -11.86
CA THR A 140 -1.32 -4.11 -12.02
C THR A 140 -1.66 -5.35 -12.82
N GLU A 141 -2.88 -5.90 -12.69
CA GLU A 141 -3.31 -7.14 -13.37
C GLU A 141 -3.84 -6.91 -14.79
N ALA A 142 -3.85 -5.68 -15.31
CA ALA A 142 -4.25 -5.40 -16.68
C ALA A 142 -3.15 -5.76 -17.70
N ILE A 143 -2.67 -7.01 -17.67
CA ILE A 143 -1.49 -7.48 -18.42
C ILE A 143 -1.61 -7.34 -19.93
N TYR A 144 -2.84 -7.42 -20.48
CA TYR A 144 -3.08 -7.21 -21.91
C TYR A 144 -2.99 -5.75 -22.36
N TYR A 145 -2.84 -4.84 -21.40
CA TYR A 145 -2.69 -3.39 -21.61
C TYR A 145 -1.27 -2.92 -21.29
N GLU A 146 -0.30 -3.82 -21.22
CA GLU A 146 1.12 -3.44 -21.11
C GLU A 146 1.52 -2.58 -22.31
N ALA A 147 2.23 -1.48 -22.07
CA ALA A 147 2.55 -0.43 -23.05
C ALA A 147 1.35 0.27 -23.72
N HIS A 148 0.16 0.20 -23.11
CA HIS A 148 -1.05 0.87 -23.55
C HIS A 148 -1.65 1.68 -22.39
N GLN A 149 -2.57 2.59 -22.74
CA GLN A 149 -3.41 3.28 -21.74
C GLN A 149 -4.17 2.28 -20.85
N ASP A 150 -4.55 2.74 -19.69
CA ASP A 150 -5.38 1.92 -18.80
C ASP A 150 -6.71 1.56 -19.46
N PRO A 151 -7.26 0.36 -19.18
CA PRO A 151 -8.58 0.01 -19.67
C PRO A 151 -9.63 0.97 -19.12
N GLU A 152 -10.52 1.44 -19.99
CA GLU A 152 -11.58 2.37 -19.62
C GLU A 152 -12.58 1.72 -18.64
N ASN A 153 -13.08 2.49 -17.70
CA ASN A 153 -14.13 2.09 -16.75
C ASN A 153 -13.83 0.80 -15.98
N HIS A 154 -12.56 0.52 -15.69
CA HIS A 154 -12.14 -0.72 -15.00
C HIS A 154 -12.61 -0.83 -13.55
N GLY A 155 -12.92 0.31 -12.88
CA GLY A 155 -13.48 0.35 -11.53
C GLY A 155 -12.67 -0.39 -10.46
N GLY A 156 -11.34 -0.48 -10.62
CA GLY A 156 -10.45 -1.17 -9.68
C GLY A 156 -10.37 -2.70 -9.85
N ILE A 157 -10.98 -3.26 -10.91
CA ILE A 157 -10.98 -4.72 -11.14
C ILE A 157 -9.58 -5.31 -11.32
N TYR A 158 -8.64 -4.52 -11.82
CA TYR A 158 -7.25 -4.92 -12.06
C TYR A 158 -6.28 -4.55 -10.93
N ASP A 159 -6.79 -3.95 -9.84
CA ASP A 159 -5.95 -3.56 -8.73
C ASP A 159 -5.52 -4.79 -7.93
N ASN A 160 -4.23 -4.87 -7.65
CA ASN A 160 -3.70 -5.95 -6.84
C ASN A 160 -2.38 -5.55 -6.13
N SER A 161 -2.49 -5.14 -4.89
CA SER A 161 -1.35 -4.77 -4.04
C SER A 161 -0.30 -5.87 -3.89
N TYR A 162 -0.68 -7.15 -4.05
CA TYR A 162 0.23 -8.29 -3.95
C TYR A 162 1.33 -8.27 -5.02
N PHE A 163 1.02 -7.66 -6.18
CA PHE A 163 1.93 -7.49 -7.30
C PHE A 163 2.46 -6.06 -7.44
N SER A 164 2.15 -5.16 -6.49
CA SER A 164 2.81 -3.86 -6.44
C SER A 164 4.30 -4.00 -6.15
N TYR A 165 5.13 -3.08 -6.65
CA TYR A 165 6.56 -3.07 -6.36
C TYR A 165 6.84 -3.01 -4.85
N THR A 166 5.94 -2.41 -4.07
CA THR A 166 6.06 -2.29 -2.62
C THR A 166 6.07 -3.66 -1.94
N TRP A 167 5.11 -4.52 -2.26
CA TRP A 167 5.05 -5.85 -1.68
C TRP A 167 6.04 -6.82 -2.33
N LEU A 168 6.27 -6.67 -3.65
CA LEU A 168 7.31 -7.45 -4.35
C LEU A 168 8.68 -7.21 -3.72
N LEU A 169 9.03 -5.95 -3.45
CA LEU A 169 10.28 -5.58 -2.78
C LEU A 169 10.35 -6.14 -1.36
N ALA A 170 9.27 -6.00 -0.57
CA ALA A 170 9.22 -6.55 0.78
C ALA A 170 9.48 -8.07 0.80
N ARG A 171 8.86 -8.84 -0.12
CA ARG A 171 9.14 -10.28 -0.26
C ARG A 171 10.59 -10.59 -0.65
N LYS A 172 11.17 -9.83 -1.57
CA LYS A 172 12.56 -10.02 -2.02
C LYS A 172 13.58 -9.74 -0.90
N LEU A 173 13.26 -8.80 -0.03
CA LEU A 173 14.11 -8.44 1.12
C LEU A 173 13.82 -9.26 2.39
N GLY A 174 12.75 -10.05 2.41
CA GLY A 174 12.29 -10.72 3.63
C GLY A 174 11.83 -9.72 4.70
N ALA A 175 11.17 -8.65 4.29
CA ALA A 175 10.81 -7.53 5.15
C ALA A 175 9.33 -7.51 5.53
N GLU A 176 9.03 -7.04 6.72
CA GLU A 176 7.72 -6.50 7.08
C GLU A 176 7.49 -5.17 6.35
N PHE A 177 6.26 -4.87 5.95
CA PHE A 177 5.99 -3.62 5.26
C PHE A 177 4.65 -3.00 5.62
N TYR A 178 4.62 -1.68 5.69
CA TYR A 178 3.41 -0.88 5.79
C TYR A 178 3.30 -0.01 4.54
N ASN A 179 2.21 -0.16 3.80
CA ASN A 179 1.98 0.57 2.56
C ASN A 179 0.86 1.60 2.74
N ASN A 180 1.23 2.85 3.02
CA ASN A 180 0.29 3.95 3.26
C ASN A 180 -0.04 4.73 1.98
N SER A 181 -0.07 4.03 0.85
CA SER A 181 -0.28 4.63 -0.46
C SER A 181 -1.76 4.72 -0.82
N GLN A 182 -2.12 5.76 -1.56
CA GLN A 182 -3.47 6.02 -2.02
C GLN A 182 -3.46 6.48 -3.46
N GLY A 183 -4.31 5.89 -4.30
CA GLY A 183 -4.48 6.29 -5.69
C GLY A 183 -4.75 7.78 -5.87
N GLY A 184 -4.05 8.40 -6.80
CA GLY A 184 -4.18 9.82 -7.10
C GLY A 184 -3.56 10.78 -6.08
N LEU A 185 -2.87 10.28 -5.05
CA LEU A 185 -2.31 11.11 -3.99
C LEU A 185 -1.15 11.97 -4.51
N SER A 186 -1.20 13.26 -4.21
CA SER A 186 -0.16 14.26 -4.41
C SER A 186 0.46 14.67 -3.06
N LEU A 187 1.40 15.59 -3.05
CA LEU A 187 1.93 16.17 -1.82
C LEU A 187 0.95 17.16 -1.19
N PHE A 188 0.50 18.15 -1.97
CA PHE A 188 -0.38 19.21 -1.50
C PHE A 188 -1.85 18.85 -1.57
N ASP A 189 -2.64 19.33 -0.62
CA ASP A 189 -4.09 19.44 -0.78
C ASP A 189 -4.44 20.31 -1.99
N LYS A 190 -5.60 20.05 -2.59
CA LYS A 190 -6.11 20.71 -3.80
C LYS A 190 -5.31 20.41 -5.07
N THR A 191 -4.38 19.47 -5.02
CA THR A 191 -3.70 18.90 -6.18
C THR A 191 -3.91 17.38 -6.24
N GLY A 192 -3.41 16.72 -7.29
CA GLY A 192 -3.59 15.29 -7.48
C GLY A 192 -5.00 14.91 -7.95
N TYR A 193 -5.39 13.67 -7.67
CA TYR A 193 -6.64 13.07 -8.15
C TYR A 193 -7.46 12.43 -7.03
N PHE A 194 -6.91 12.32 -5.83
CA PHE A 194 -7.63 11.75 -4.70
C PHE A 194 -8.56 12.78 -4.07
N TYR A 195 -9.87 12.53 -4.15
CA TYR A 195 -10.89 13.40 -3.57
C TYR A 195 -11.23 12.93 -2.15
N GLY A 196 -10.84 13.70 -1.16
CA GLY A 196 -11.16 13.49 0.24
C GLY A 196 -12.58 13.93 0.59
N PRO A 197 -12.84 14.30 1.86
CA PRO A 197 -14.20 14.67 2.33
C PRO A 197 -14.85 15.79 1.54
N ASP A 198 -14.09 16.81 1.17
CA ASP A 198 -14.60 18.09 0.65
C ASP A 198 -13.70 18.72 -0.43
N HIS A 199 -12.52 18.17 -0.67
CA HIS A 199 -11.56 18.67 -1.68
C HIS A 199 -10.57 17.58 -2.10
N LEU A 200 -9.78 17.85 -3.13
CA LEU A 200 -8.61 17.04 -3.46
C LEU A 200 -7.65 17.06 -2.28
N THR A 201 -7.30 15.87 -1.77
CA THR A 201 -6.56 15.71 -0.52
C THR A 201 -5.19 15.13 -0.81
N GLY A 202 -4.15 15.79 -0.29
CA GLY A 202 -2.76 15.42 -0.46
C GLY A 202 -2.15 14.69 0.73
N LEU A 203 -0.90 14.32 0.57
CA LEU A 203 -0.15 13.65 1.63
C LEU A 203 0.03 14.53 2.87
N GLU A 204 0.10 15.87 2.71
CA GLU A 204 0.22 16.79 3.85
C GLU A 204 -0.89 16.62 4.89
N THR A 205 -2.09 16.18 4.45
CA THR A 205 -3.21 15.87 5.34
C THR A 205 -3.22 14.41 5.79
N THR A 206 -2.68 13.47 4.99
CA THR A 206 -2.92 12.03 5.18
C THR A 206 -1.76 11.24 5.79
N TYR A 207 -0.50 11.75 5.72
CA TYR A 207 0.68 10.97 6.12
C TYR A 207 0.65 10.46 7.56
N ASN A 208 0.03 11.22 8.46
CA ASN A 208 -0.07 10.91 9.89
C ASN A 208 -1.42 10.28 10.29
N LYS A 209 -2.21 9.79 9.34
CA LYS A 209 -3.53 9.25 9.61
C LYS A 209 -3.55 7.72 9.59
N LEU A 210 -4.35 7.15 10.48
CA LEU A 210 -4.82 5.77 10.40
C LEU A 210 -5.95 5.67 9.36
N SER A 211 -6.91 6.59 9.40
CA SER A 211 -8.00 6.70 8.44
C SER A 211 -8.27 8.16 8.09
N TYR A 212 -8.42 8.44 6.81
CA TYR A 212 -8.74 9.77 6.26
C TYR A 212 -9.85 9.71 5.20
N VAL A 213 -10.40 8.54 4.98
CA VAL A 213 -11.49 8.38 4.02
C VAL A 213 -12.77 8.89 4.66
N PRO A 214 -13.45 9.87 4.04
CA PRO A 214 -14.58 10.59 4.66
C PRO A 214 -15.78 9.71 4.97
N TYR A 215 -15.92 8.63 4.21
CA TYR A 215 -17.03 7.69 4.37
C TYR A 215 -16.67 6.56 5.33
N SER A 216 -15.46 6.59 5.88
CA SER A 216 -15.04 5.66 6.90
C SER A 216 -15.88 5.88 8.15
N PRO A 217 -16.49 4.84 8.75
CA PRO A 217 -17.08 4.95 10.07
C PRO A 217 -16.05 5.33 11.15
N LEU A 218 -14.75 5.24 10.82
CA LEU A 218 -13.64 5.66 11.66
C LEU A 218 -13.40 7.18 11.60
N GLY A 219 -13.92 7.87 10.56
CA GLY A 219 -13.65 9.28 10.32
C GLY A 219 -12.15 9.57 10.11
N LEU A 220 -11.74 10.81 10.42
CA LEU A 220 -10.32 11.19 10.46
C LEU A 220 -9.72 10.72 11.78
N THR A 221 -8.85 9.71 11.71
CA THR A 221 -8.22 9.12 12.91
C THR A 221 -6.71 9.15 12.74
N ASP A 222 -6.02 9.67 13.77
CA ASP A 222 -4.56 9.75 13.77
C ASP A 222 -3.91 8.37 13.89
N TRP A 223 -2.76 8.23 13.25
CA TRP A 223 -1.91 7.07 13.40
C TRP A 223 -1.07 7.15 14.68
N ASP A 224 -1.04 6.09 15.44
CA ASP A 224 -0.13 5.93 16.57
C ASP A 224 1.24 5.40 16.08
N PHE A 225 2.19 6.32 15.89
CA PHE A 225 3.53 6.01 15.39
C PHE A 225 4.34 5.09 16.31
N SER A 226 3.93 4.90 17.56
CA SER A 226 4.60 3.94 18.47
C SER A 226 4.36 2.48 18.08
N ARG A 227 3.36 2.21 17.24
CA ARG A 227 2.99 0.85 16.82
C ARG A 227 3.92 0.25 15.77
N TYR A 228 4.67 1.08 15.06
CA TYR A 228 5.57 0.62 14.00
C TYR A 228 6.75 1.58 13.83
N THR A 229 7.95 1.05 13.78
CA THR A 229 9.17 1.83 13.51
C THR A 229 9.89 1.20 12.32
N PRO A 230 9.83 1.81 11.12
CA PRO A 230 10.49 1.31 9.93
C PRO A 230 12.01 1.54 9.99
N ASP A 231 12.77 0.66 9.36
CA ASP A 231 14.20 0.86 9.09
C ASP A 231 14.41 1.71 7.84
N ILE A 232 13.51 1.55 6.86
CA ILE A 232 13.54 2.27 5.58
C ILE A 232 12.14 2.81 5.27
N VAL A 233 12.08 4.10 4.97
CA VAL A 233 10.88 4.77 4.44
C VAL A 233 11.10 5.06 2.96
N ILE A 234 10.21 4.56 2.11
CA ILE A 234 10.19 4.85 0.67
C ILE A 234 9.10 5.88 0.41
N PHE A 235 9.52 7.06 -0.07
CA PHE A 235 8.66 8.21 -0.27
C PHE A 235 8.49 8.45 -1.76
N ALA A 236 7.35 7.97 -2.31
CA ALA A 236 7.06 7.90 -3.74
C ALA A 236 5.96 8.91 -4.11
N ILE A 237 6.27 10.20 -4.01
CA ILE A 237 5.33 11.32 -4.18
C ILE A 237 5.94 12.37 -5.10
N GLY A 238 5.09 13.01 -5.94
CA GLY A 238 5.44 14.14 -6.79
C GLY A 238 4.76 14.09 -8.16
N GLN A 239 4.59 12.91 -8.75
CA GLN A 239 4.06 12.77 -10.12
C GLN A 239 2.60 13.24 -10.26
N ASN A 240 1.76 13.10 -9.24
CA ASN A 240 0.36 13.54 -9.26
C ASN A 240 0.18 15.04 -8.99
N ASP A 241 1.18 15.72 -8.44
CA ASP A 241 1.14 17.17 -8.16
C ASP A 241 1.02 18.02 -9.42
N ALA A 242 1.24 17.42 -10.59
CA ALA A 242 1.01 18.05 -11.90
C ALA A 242 -0.47 18.36 -12.17
N ASN A 243 -1.41 17.78 -11.46
CA ASN A 243 -2.84 18.08 -11.59
C ASN A 243 -3.28 19.07 -10.49
N PRO A 244 -4.07 20.13 -10.76
CA PRO A 244 -4.63 20.50 -12.08
C PRO A 244 -3.71 21.37 -12.94
N ASN A 245 -2.56 21.79 -12.46
CA ASN A 245 -1.66 22.68 -13.20
C ASN A 245 -0.29 22.02 -13.43
N PRO A 246 -0.06 21.39 -14.60
CA PRO A 246 1.19 20.70 -14.88
C PRO A 246 2.41 21.64 -14.94
N LYS A 247 2.19 22.95 -15.05
CA LYS A 247 3.26 23.95 -15.07
C LYS A 247 3.54 24.61 -13.70
N ALA A 248 2.80 24.24 -12.66
CA ALA A 248 2.98 24.85 -11.34
C ALA A 248 4.42 24.71 -10.82
N ILE A 249 5.05 23.55 -11.00
CA ILE A 249 6.39 23.25 -10.49
C ILE A 249 7.51 24.08 -11.15
N TYR A 250 7.23 24.71 -12.29
CA TYR A 250 8.17 25.62 -12.97
C TYR A 250 8.16 27.03 -12.37
N ASP A 251 7.13 27.38 -11.59
CA ASP A 251 7.11 28.61 -10.81
C ASP A 251 8.00 28.42 -9.55
N GLU A 252 8.98 29.27 -9.39
CA GLU A 252 10.00 29.14 -8.33
C GLU A 252 9.40 29.32 -6.92
N GLU A 253 8.35 30.12 -6.77
CA GLU A 253 7.67 30.29 -5.48
C GLU A 253 6.86 29.05 -5.12
N TYR A 254 6.16 28.46 -6.08
CA TYR A 254 5.46 27.19 -5.91
C TYR A 254 6.45 26.06 -5.60
N ALA A 255 7.51 25.92 -6.40
CA ALA A 255 8.54 24.90 -6.22
C ALA A 255 9.20 24.99 -4.84
N LYS A 256 9.48 26.21 -4.38
CA LYS A 256 10.01 26.42 -3.02
C LYS A 256 9.05 25.93 -1.95
N LYS A 257 7.77 26.29 -2.00
CA LYS A 257 6.75 25.84 -1.03
C LYS A 257 6.59 24.33 -1.07
N TRP A 258 6.59 23.73 -2.26
CA TRP A 258 6.49 22.29 -2.45
C TRP A 258 7.68 21.56 -1.81
N LYS A 259 8.89 22.01 -2.06
CA LYS A 259 10.11 21.46 -1.44
C LYS A 259 10.12 21.64 0.08
N GLU A 260 9.68 22.78 0.58
CA GLU A 260 9.59 23.04 2.02
C GLU A 260 8.62 22.07 2.71
N LYS A 261 7.42 21.85 2.15
CA LYS A 261 6.44 20.89 2.68
C LYS A 261 6.95 19.44 2.61
N TYR A 262 7.57 19.08 1.50
CA TYR A 262 8.16 17.74 1.34
C TYR A 262 9.22 17.49 2.44
N LYS A 263 10.12 18.44 2.66
CA LYS A 263 11.14 18.38 3.73
C LYS A 263 10.52 18.35 5.12
N GLU A 264 9.50 19.15 5.37
CA GLU A 264 8.78 19.19 6.64
C GLU A 264 8.28 17.79 7.03
N ILE A 265 7.57 17.10 6.11
CA ILE A 265 7.05 15.75 6.37
C ILE A 265 8.19 14.75 6.60
N LEU A 266 9.24 14.79 5.77
CA LEU A 266 10.40 13.91 5.96
C LEU A 266 11.07 14.09 7.31
N LEU A 267 11.26 15.33 7.74
CA LEU A 267 11.90 15.64 9.03
C LEU A 267 11.03 15.24 10.21
N GLU A 268 9.71 15.42 10.10
CA GLU A 268 8.77 14.94 11.12
C GLU A 268 8.78 13.41 11.22
N LEU A 269 8.74 12.70 10.11
CA LEU A 269 8.83 11.23 10.09
C LEU A 269 10.18 10.76 10.63
N LYS A 270 11.27 11.47 10.32
CA LYS A 270 12.60 11.16 10.84
C LYS A 270 12.67 11.26 12.37
N GLU A 271 12.02 12.27 12.93
CA GLU A 271 11.95 12.45 14.39
C GLU A 271 11.08 11.36 15.04
N ARG A 272 9.91 11.08 14.48
CA ARG A 272 8.96 10.10 15.02
C ARG A 272 9.49 8.66 14.98
N TYR A 273 10.27 8.31 13.98
CA TYR A 273 10.79 6.96 13.74
C TYR A 273 12.24 6.75 14.18
N ASN A 274 12.81 7.66 14.93
CA ASN A 274 14.19 7.54 15.40
C ASN A 274 15.21 7.35 14.25
N SER A 275 15.08 8.18 13.22
CA SER A 275 16.02 8.28 12.09
C SER A 275 16.09 7.05 11.17
N PRO A 276 15.02 6.68 10.48
CA PRO A 276 15.08 5.66 9.43
C PRO A 276 15.89 6.16 8.23
N LYS A 277 16.25 5.26 7.33
CA LYS A 277 16.75 5.64 6.01
C LYS A 277 15.56 6.05 5.13
N PHE A 278 15.72 7.10 4.33
CA PHE A 278 14.72 7.55 3.35
C PHE A 278 15.20 7.29 1.93
N ILE A 279 14.33 6.73 1.10
CA ILE A 279 14.53 6.64 -0.35
C ILE A 279 13.42 7.46 -1.01
N LEU A 280 13.81 8.58 -1.62
CA LEU A 280 12.92 9.47 -2.35
C LEU A 280 12.86 9.01 -3.80
N ILE A 281 11.67 8.81 -4.33
CA ILE A 281 11.44 8.39 -5.70
C ILE A 281 10.20 9.08 -6.27
N THR A 282 10.13 9.18 -7.57
CA THR A 282 8.91 9.09 -8.35
C THR A 282 8.73 7.64 -8.79
N THR A 283 8.05 7.35 -9.90
CA THR A 283 7.92 5.99 -10.42
C THR A 283 8.15 5.93 -11.92
N VAL A 284 7.93 4.77 -12.52
CA VAL A 284 7.96 4.61 -13.98
C VAL A 284 6.73 5.17 -14.69
N LEU A 285 5.66 5.54 -13.96
CA LEU A 285 4.50 6.23 -14.51
C LEU A 285 4.92 7.54 -15.18
N GLU A 286 4.31 7.85 -16.32
CA GLU A 286 4.62 9.05 -17.10
C GLU A 286 4.49 10.33 -16.28
N HIS A 287 5.57 11.10 -16.20
CA HIS A 287 5.62 12.40 -15.55
C HIS A 287 6.76 13.26 -16.11
N GLU A 288 6.69 14.56 -15.90
CA GLU A 288 7.76 15.49 -16.32
C GLU A 288 8.96 15.40 -15.37
N LYS A 289 10.16 15.32 -15.94
CA LYS A 289 11.44 15.18 -15.23
C LYS A 289 11.72 16.26 -14.17
N ILE A 290 11.10 17.41 -14.29
CA ILE A 290 11.25 18.51 -13.34
C ILE A 290 10.89 18.09 -11.89
N TRP A 291 9.96 17.14 -11.70
CA TRP A 291 9.61 16.63 -10.38
C TRP A 291 10.78 15.91 -9.75
N ASP A 292 11.49 15.08 -10.51
CA ASP A 292 12.71 14.41 -10.04
C ASP A 292 13.84 15.38 -9.72
N GLU A 293 13.99 16.44 -10.56
CA GLU A 293 14.98 17.48 -10.33
C GLU A 293 14.72 18.19 -9.00
N ARG A 294 13.45 18.52 -8.69
CA ARG A 294 13.09 19.12 -7.40
C ARG A 294 13.29 18.17 -6.22
N ILE A 295 13.06 16.86 -6.40
CA ILE A 295 13.35 15.85 -5.37
C ILE A 295 14.87 15.75 -5.13
N GLU A 296 15.68 15.79 -6.19
CA GLU A 296 17.13 15.80 -6.04
C GLU A 296 17.63 17.07 -5.32
N GLU A 297 17.03 18.22 -5.59
CA GLU A 297 17.31 19.46 -4.83
C GLU A 297 17.00 19.28 -3.34
N ILE A 298 15.87 18.65 -2.99
CA ILE A 298 15.50 18.32 -1.60
C ILE A 298 16.56 17.45 -0.95
N ARG A 299 16.98 16.37 -1.62
CA ARG A 299 18.03 15.47 -1.12
C ARG A 299 19.33 16.23 -0.87
N ALA A 300 19.72 17.08 -1.82
CA ALA A 300 20.94 17.88 -1.70
C ALA A 300 20.86 18.92 -0.57
N GLU A 301 19.72 19.59 -0.41
CA GLU A 301 19.48 20.57 0.67
C GLU A 301 19.48 19.91 2.06
N LEU A 302 18.91 18.72 2.20
CA LEU A 302 18.92 17.95 3.46
C LEU A 302 20.33 17.50 3.84
N ASN A 303 21.21 17.29 2.88
CA ASN A 303 22.62 16.92 3.05
C ASN A 303 22.83 15.84 4.13
N SER A 304 22.01 14.80 4.10
CA SER A 304 22.01 13.71 5.07
C SER A 304 22.42 12.40 4.44
N SER A 305 23.29 11.64 5.10
CA SER A 305 23.67 10.28 4.68
C SER A 305 22.52 9.27 4.80
N ASP A 306 21.41 9.67 5.40
CA ASP A 306 20.23 8.80 5.59
C ASP A 306 19.16 9.04 4.53
N VAL A 307 19.38 9.99 3.60
CA VAL A 307 18.42 10.37 2.56
C VAL A 307 19.02 10.12 1.20
N TYR A 308 18.38 9.26 0.43
CA TYR A 308 18.75 8.86 -0.92
C TYR A 308 17.68 9.33 -1.90
N HIS A 309 18.07 9.66 -3.12
CA HIS A 309 17.18 9.82 -4.24
C HIS A 309 17.50 8.74 -5.27
N TYR A 310 16.50 8.01 -5.73
CA TYR A 310 16.66 6.94 -6.70
C TYR A 310 15.79 7.16 -7.93
N LEU A 311 16.37 7.05 -9.11
CA LEU A 311 15.68 7.12 -10.40
C LEU A 311 15.69 5.73 -11.05
N PHE A 312 14.53 5.25 -11.43
CA PHE A 312 14.39 4.00 -12.18
C PHE A 312 14.99 4.11 -13.58
N THR A 313 15.42 2.98 -14.15
CA THR A 313 15.94 2.94 -15.53
C THR A 313 14.95 3.52 -16.54
N ARG A 314 13.65 3.29 -16.33
CA ARG A 314 12.55 3.82 -17.15
C ARG A 314 11.72 4.88 -16.41
N ASN A 315 12.36 5.67 -15.57
CA ASN A 315 11.69 6.67 -14.73
C ASN A 315 10.84 7.62 -15.58
N GLY A 316 9.54 7.75 -15.27
CA GLY A 316 8.61 8.60 -15.99
C GLY A 316 8.33 8.26 -17.46
N ALA A 317 8.76 7.08 -17.94
CA ALA A 317 8.75 6.74 -19.35
C ALA A 317 8.40 5.26 -19.64
N ALA A 318 7.64 4.62 -18.75
CA ALA A 318 7.21 3.25 -18.96
C ALA A 318 5.88 3.16 -19.74
N THR A 319 4.92 2.40 -19.24
CA THR A 319 3.58 2.32 -19.83
C THR A 319 2.87 3.69 -19.80
N PRO A 320 2.12 4.07 -20.83
CA PRO A 320 1.37 5.34 -20.84
C PRO A 320 0.22 5.41 -19.79
N GLY A 321 -0.05 4.33 -19.10
CA GLY A 321 -0.94 4.23 -17.94
C GLY A 321 -0.18 3.71 -16.72
N HIS A 322 -0.89 3.09 -15.77
CA HIS A 322 -0.26 2.51 -14.60
C HIS A 322 0.66 1.34 -14.99
N PRO A 323 1.77 1.11 -14.27
CA PRO A 323 2.66 -0.02 -14.54
C PRO A 323 1.96 -1.35 -14.23
N ARG A 324 2.15 -2.33 -15.12
CA ARG A 324 1.62 -3.69 -14.97
C ARG A 324 2.59 -4.56 -14.15
N VAL A 325 2.18 -5.79 -13.86
CA VAL A 325 2.97 -6.74 -13.05
C VAL A 325 4.44 -6.82 -13.47
N THR A 326 4.73 -6.84 -14.77
CA THR A 326 6.10 -6.88 -15.31
C THR A 326 6.90 -5.66 -14.86
N GLU A 327 6.35 -4.47 -15.05
CA GLU A 327 6.98 -3.19 -14.71
C GLU A 327 7.08 -2.99 -13.21
N GLN A 328 6.09 -3.42 -12.45
CA GLN A 328 6.11 -3.45 -10.98
C GLN A 328 7.26 -4.32 -10.47
N ASN A 329 7.49 -5.48 -11.10
CA ASN A 329 8.60 -6.36 -10.74
C ASN A 329 9.97 -5.77 -11.11
N GLU A 330 10.08 -5.07 -12.24
CA GLU A 330 11.30 -4.33 -12.61
C GLU A 330 11.65 -3.30 -11.54
N MET A 331 10.68 -2.47 -11.13
CA MET A 331 10.87 -1.49 -10.05
C MET A 331 11.34 -2.15 -8.75
N ALA A 332 10.74 -3.28 -8.38
CA ALA A 332 11.11 -4.01 -7.17
C ALA A 332 12.54 -4.57 -7.25
N LEU A 333 12.96 -5.08 -8.40
CA LEU A 333 14.32 -5.58 -8.61
C LEU A 333 15.39 -4.47 -8.56
N GLU A 334 15.10 -3.33 -9.17
CA GLU A 334 15.99 -2.18 -9.15
C GLU A 334 16.17 -1.64 -7.71
N LEU A 335 15.07 -1.48 -6.96
CA LEU A 335 15.13 -1.04 -5.57
C LEU A 335 15.78 -2.08 -4.64
N GLU A 336 15.53 -3.38 -4.84
CA GLU A 336 16.21 -4.44 -4.08
C GLU A 336 17.72 -4.32 -4.23
N LYS A 337 18.20 -4.21 -5.47
CA LYS A 337 19.64 -4.05 -5.76
C LYS A 337 20.18 -2.80 -5.08
N PHE A 338 19.51 -1.67 -5.25
CA PHE A 338 19.93 -0.40 -4.66
C PHE A 338 20.02 -0.49 -3.12
N ILE A 339 19.02 -1.05 -2.46
CA ILE A 339 18.97 -1.17 -1.00
C ILE A 339 20.09 -2.08 -0.50
N ARG A 340 20.31 -3.24 -1.14
CA ARG A 340 21.39 -4.16 -0.76
C ARG A 340 22.78 -3.54 -0.93
N GLU A 341 22.98 -2.76 -1.98
CA GLU A 341 24.28 -2.15 -2.29
C GLU A 341 24.59 -0.90 -1.49
N ASN A 342 23.59 -0.15 -1.00
CA ASN A 342 23.78 1.17 -0.41
C ASN A 342 23.34 1.29 1.05
N ILE A 343 22.41 0.43 1.51
CA ILE A 343 21.78 0.58 2.83
C ILE A 343 22.07 -0.61 3.75
N LEU A 344 21.99 -1.84 3.25
CA LEU A 344 22.13 -3.08 4.04
C LEU A 344 23.57 -3.66 4.06
N ARG A 345 24.57 -2.83 3.84
CA ARG A 345 25.99 -3.25 3.88
C ARG A 345 26.49 -3.50 5.30
#